data_397df393aac9e79b1c9c89cdb0493916
#
_entry.id   397df393aac9e79b1c9c89cdb0493916
#
_cell.length_a   1.000
_cell.length_b   1.000
_cell.length_c   1.000
_cell.angle_alpha   90.00
_cell.angle_beta   90.00
_cell.angle_gamma   90.00
#
_symmetry.space_group_name_H-M   'P 1'
#
loop_
_entity.id
_entity.type
_entity.pdbx_description
1 polymer ?
#
loop_
_entity_poly.entity_id
_entity_poly.type
_entity_poly.pdbx_seq_one_letter_code
_entity_poly.pdbx_strand_id
1 'polypeptide(L)'
;MFVSCDKIDDLGGLEGQWQMTEWVDATGQLYATQEIQIYYRFQLGLIAFHKVSQPDGFIHARFENKDGAIRIYSPFEYGGAGHSNILSMATLQKYGVPQNGMMKIEELTSSKLVLSSPDVGTLSFRKY
;
A
#
# COMPACT_ATOMS: atom_id res chain seq x y z
N MET A 1 25.96 9.21 -7.78
CA MET A 1 25.60 8.60 -7.57
C MET A 1 25.23 7.99 -7.28
N PHE A 2 25.10 7.57 -6.95
CA PHE A 2 24.86 6.69 -6.58
C PHE A 2 24.19 6.01 -6.79
N VAL A 3 24.05 6.33 -6.55
CA VAL A 3 23.37 5.58 -7.10
C VAL A 3 23.13 4.13 -7.15
N SER A 4 23.90 3.33 -7.02
CA SER A 4 23.73 1.92 -7.04
C SER A 4 23.03 1.36 -5.82
N CYS A 5 23.00 2.09 -4.76
CA CYS A 5 22.34 1.65 -3.55
C CYS A 5 20.86 1.40 -3.79
N ASP A 6 20.25 2.19 -4.64
CA ASP A 6 18.84 2.04 -4.93
C ASP A 6 18.54 0.74 -5.64
N LYS A 7 19.50 0.23 -6.38
CA LYS A 7 19.30 -1.00 -7.14
C LYS A 7 19.42 -2.23 -6.27
N ILE A 8 20.14 -2.11 -5.18
CA ILE A 8 20.33 -3.21 -4.26
C ILE A 8 19.11 -3.44 -3.41
N ASP A 9 18.39 -2.38 -3.13
CA ASP A 9 17.19 -2.44 -2.32
C ASP A 9 16.02 -2.88 -3.19
N ASP A 10 15.60 -4.12 -3.05
CA ASP A 10 14.50 -4.67 -3.83
C ASP A 10 13.20 -3.93 -3.60
N LEU A 11 13.08 -3.25 -2.47
CA LEU A 11 11.88 -2.49 -2.17
C LEU A 11 11.94 -1.08 -2.76
N GLY A 12 13.11 -0.65 -3.26
CA GLY A 12 13.25 0.66 -3.90
C GLY A 12 12.92 1.83 -2.99
N GLY A 13 13.16 1.67 -1.69
CA GLY A 13 12.85 2.72 -0.73
C GLY A 13 11.48 2.60 -0.12
N LEU A 14 10.70 1.60 -0.51
CA LEU A 14 9.36 1.40 0.02
C LEU A 14 9.35 0.84 1.44
N GLU A 15 10.41 0.17 1.84
CA GLU A 15 10.43 -0.53 3.12
C GLU A 15 10.04 0.38 4.27
N GLY A 16 9.19 -0.14 5.16
CA GLY A 16 8.77 0.56 6.36
C GLY A 16 7.29 0.83 6.36
N GLN A 17 6.89 1.69 7.28
CA GLN A 17 5.49 2.02 7.48
C GLN A 17 5.19 3.41 6.95
N TRP A 18 4.06 3.52 6.27
CA TRP A 18 3.62 4.75 5.65
C TRP A 18 2.21 5.06 6.12
N GLN A 19 1.98 6.31 6.51
CA GLN A 19 0.65 6.76 6.88
C GLN A 19 0.03 7.48 5.69
N MET A 20 -1.18 7.06 5.31
CA MET A 20 -1.91 7.77 4.26
C MET A 20 -2.32 9.14 4.78
N THR A 21 -1.92 10.18 4.05
CA THR A 21 -2.26 11.55 4.41
C THR A 21 -3.43 12.06 3.60
N GLU A 22 -3.63 11.51 2.39
CA GLU A 22 -4.69 11.99 1.53
C GLU A 22 -5.03 10.92 0.49
N TRP A 23 -6.30 10.79 0.19
CA TRP A 23 -6.80 9.94 -0.87
C TRP A 23 -7.78 10.77 -1.68
N VAL A 24 -7.38 11.10 -2.91
CA VAL A 24 -8.24 11.80 -3.86
C VAL A 24 -8.72 10.75 -4.85
N ASP A 25 -10.04 10.57 -4.94
CA ASP A 25 -10.59 9.50 -5.76
C ASP A 25 -10.45 9.80 -7.26
N ALA A 26 -10.91 8.85 -8.09
CA ALA A 26 -10.74 8.96 -9.54
C ALA A 26 -11.51 10.14 -10.14
N THR A 27 -12.48 10.69 -9.43
CA THR A 27 -13.23 11.86 -9.89
C THR A 27 -12.59 13.18 -9.46
N GLY A 28 -11.50 13.11 -8.68
CA GLY A 28 -10.82 14.29 -8.18
C GLY A 28 -11.33 14.80 -6.85
N GLN A 29 -12.21 14.04 -6.21
CA GLN A 29 -12.75 14.44 -4.91
C GLN A 29 -11.95 13.84 -3.78
N LEU A 30 -11.76 14.62 -2.72
CA LEU A 30 -11.08 14.14 -1.54
C LEU A 30 -11.94 13.08 -0.86
N TYR A 31 -11.42 11.86 -0.78
CA TYR A 31 -12.12 10.73 -0.22
C TYR A 31 -11.73 10.47 1.23
N ALA A 32 -10.44 10.63 1.55
CA ALA A 32 -9.97 10.38 2.91
C ALA A 32 -8.76 11.26 3.21
N THR A 33 -8.59 11.57 4.49
CA THR A 33 -7.46 12.35 4.99
C THR A 33 -6.72 11.52 6.02
N GLN A 34 -5.65 12.08 6.57
CA GLN A 34 -4.87 11.38 7.59
C GLN A 34 -5.70 11.06 8.84
N GLU A 35 -6.82 11.73 9.04
CA GLU A 35 -7.70 11.44 10.17
C GLU A 35 -8.32 10.05 10.09
N ILE A 36 -8.38 9.50 8.89
CA ILE A 36 -8.90 8.14 8.69
C ILE A 36 -7.91 7.10 9.22
N GLN A 37 -6.63 7.46 9.29
CA GLN A 37 -5.58 6.63 9.87
C GLN A 37 -5.42 5.28 9.17
N ILE A 38 -5.18 5.34 7.88
CA ILE A 38 -4.84 4.18 7.07
C ILE A 38 -3.33 4.10 6.95
N TYR A 39 -2.77 2.91 7.14
CA TYR A 39 -1.34 2.68 7.06
C TYR A 39 -1.03 1.53 6.12
N TYR A 40 0.05 1.68 5.36
CA TYR A 40 0.64 0.60 4.55
C TYR A 40 2.01 0.31 5.16
N ARG A 41 2.33 -0.97 5.28
CA ARG A 41 3.63 -1.37 5.78
C ARG A 41 4.24 -2.35 4.80
N PHE A 42 5.40 -1.99 4.24
CA PHE A 42 6.10 -2.80 3.26
C PHE A 42 7.27 -3.52 3.90
N GLN A 43 7.35 -4.83 3.71
CA GLN A 43 8.49 -5.65 4.09
C GLN A 43 8.76 -6.62 2.94
N LEU A 44 9.83 -7.37 3.03
CA LEU A 44 10.27 -8.27 1.97
C LEU A 44 9.11 -9.05 1.34
N GLY A 45 8.65 -8.57 0.20
CA GLY A 45 7.60 -9.22 -0.56
C GLY A 45 6.21 -9.16 0.02
N LEU A 46 6.03 -8.56 1.20
CA LEU A 46 4.73 -8.47 1.86
C LEU A 46 4.36 -7.03 2.14
N ILE A 47 3.07 -6.76 2.01
CA ILE A 47 2.50 -5.48 2.42
C ILE A 47 1.41 -5.77 3.45
N ALA A 48 1.37 -4.97 4.51
CA ALA A 48 0.32 -5.04 5.50
C ALA A 48 -0.49 -3.77 5.46
N PHE A 49 -1.79 -3.91 5.63
CA PHE A 49 -2.72 -2.79 5.64
C PHE A 49 -3.36 -2.69 7.01
N HIS A 50 -3.45 -1.48 7.51
CA HIS A 50 -4.07 -1.25 8.80
C HIS A 50 -4.91 0.02 8.75
N LYS A 51 -6.10 -0.06 9.32
CA LYS A 51 -6.97 1.09 9.49
C LYS A 51 -7.37 1.11 10.95
N VAL A 52 -7.03 2.17 11.66
CA VAL A 52 -7.17 2.20 13.11
C VAL A 52 -8.60 1.96 13.57
N SER A 53 -9.59 2.37 12.78
CA SER A 53 -10.98 2.12 13.11
C SER A 53 -11.43 0.68 12.90
N GLN A 54 -10.53 -0.17 12.38
CA GLN A 54 -10.83 -1.59 12.14
C GLN A 54 -10.06 -2.41 13.16
N PRO A 55 -10.70 -2.94 14.19
CA PRO A 55 -9.99 -3.62 15.27
C PRO A 55 -9.49 -5.03 14.93
N ASP A 56 -9.77 -5.52 13.75
CA ASP A 56 -9.58 -6.93 13.42
C ASP A 56 -8.15 -7.30 13.04
N GLY A 57 -7.18 -6.40 13.26
CA GLY A 57 -5.80 -6.71 12.97
C GLY A 57 -5.41 -6.32 11.55
N PHE A 58 -4.30 -6.89 11.11
CA PHE A 58 -3.73 -6.53 9.82
C PHE A 58 -4.18 -7.47 8.73
N ILE A 59 -4.51 -6.89 7.59
CA ILE A 59 -4.68 -7.64 6.36
C ILE A 59 -3.37 -7.55 5.62
N HIS A 60 -2.92 -8.64 5.05
CA HIS A 60 -1.65 -8.73 4.35
C HIS A 60 -1.88 -9.08 2.88
N ALA A 61 -0.88 -8.79 2.07
CA ALA A 61 -0.86 -9.23 0.69
C ALA A 61 0.59 -9.36 0.26
N ARG A 62 0.81 -9.95 -0.89
CA ARG A 62 2.11 -9.96 -1.52
C ARG A 62 2.21 -8.77 -2.44
N PHE A 63 3.42 -8.31 -2.71
CA PHE A 63 3.60 -7.24 -3.68
C PHE A 63 4.90 -7.41 -4.44
N GLU A 64 4.92 -6.82 -5.63
CA GLU A 64 6.11 -6.70 -6.46
C GLU A 64 6.27 -5.22 -6.80
N ASN A 65 7.52 -4.77 -6.80
CA ASN A 65 7.86 -3.42 -7.22
C ASN A 65 8.69 -3.53 -8.49
N LYS A 66 8.13 -3.11 -9.62
CA LYS A 66 8.79 -3.28 -10.89
C LYS A 66 8.43 -2.14 -11.83
N ASP A 67 9.46 -1.54 -12.44
CA ASP A 67 9.27 -0.53 -13.48
C ASP A 67 8.41 0.65 -13.05
N GLY A 68 8.59 1.09 -11.79
CA GLY A 68 7.87 2.24 -11.30
C GLY A 68 6.43 1.96 -10.91
N ALA A 69 6.08 0.69 -10.78
CA ALA A 69 4.74 0.30 -10.39
C ALA A 69 4.80 -0.76 -9.30
N ILE A 70 3.74 -0.83 -8.51
CA ILE A 70 3.55 -1.86 -7.51
C ILE A 70 2.40 -2.72 -7.97
N ARG A 71 2.58 -4.04 -7.89
CA ARG A 71 1.50 -4.98 -8.11
C ARG A 71 1.22 -5.67 -6.78
N ILE A 72 -0.01 -5.55 -6.30
CA ILE A 72 -0.45 -6.14 -5.04
C ILE A 72 -1.37 -7.32 -5.37
N TYR A 73 -1.10 -8.47 -4.75
CA TYR A 73 -1.84 -9.69 -5.08
C TYR A 73 -1.87 -10.64 -3.88
N SER A 74 -2.72 -11.64 -3.97
CA SER A 74 -2.85 -12.72 -2.97
C SER A 74 -3.10 -12.18 -1.55
N PRO A 75 -4.16 -11.39 -1.34
CA PRO A 75 -4.45 -10.89 0.00
C PRO A 75 -4.85 -12.03 0.94
N PHE A 76 -4.48 -11.88 2.21
CA PHE A 76 -4.80 -12.88 3.21
C PHE A 76 -4.82 -12.23 4.58
N GLU A 77 -5.43 -12.94 5.56
CA GLU A 77 -5.33 -12.55 6.95
C GLU A 77 -4.92 -13.77 7.75
N TYR A 78 -4.24 -13.55 8.84
CA TYR A 78 -3.87 -14.64 9.74
C TYR A 78 -5.10 -15.05 10.53
N GLY A 79 -5.45 -16.32 10.41
CA GLY A 79 -6.48 -16.91 11.25
C GLY A 79 -5.87 -17.45 12.52
N GLY A 80 -6.72 -17.98 13.39
CA GLY A 80 -6.24 -18.63 14.60
C GLY A 80 -5.48 -19.90 14.28
N ALA A 81 -4.66 -20.36 15.23
CA ALA A 81 -3.95 -21.62 15.14
C ALA A 81 -3.00 -21.72 13.94
N GLY A 82 -2.44 -20.61 13.49
CA GLY A 82 -1.43 -20.64 12.46
C GLY A 82 -1.98 -20.77 11.03
N HIS A 83 -3.27 -20.69 10.87
CA HIS A 83 -3.88 -20.73 9.52
C HIS A 83 -3.96 -19.35 8.93
N SER A 84 -3.89 -19.30 7.59
CA SER A 84 -4.13 -18.06 6.85
C SER A 84 -5.44 -18.19 6.10
N ASN A 85 -6.24 -17.13 6.12
CA ASN A 85 -7.46 -17.07 5.34
C ASN A 85 -7.22 -16.27 4.07
N ILE A 86 -7.53 -16.87 2.92
CA ILE A 86 -7.38 -16.20 1.64
C ILE A 86 -8.54 -15.22 1.47
N LEU A 87 -8.20 -14.00 1.06
CA LEU A 87 -9.19 -12.95 0.86
C LEU A 87 -9.28 -12.60 -0.62
N SER A 88 -10.39 -11.95 -1.00
CA SER A 88 -10.51 -11.44 -2.36
C SER A 88 -9.85 -10.07 -2.46
N MET A 89 -9.48 -9.68 -3.68
CA MET A 89 -8.90 -8.35 -3.90
C MET A 89 -9.89 -7.24 -3.51
N ALA A 90 -11.19 -7.50 -3.59
CA ALA A 90 -12.19 -6.52 -3.20
C ALA A 90 -12.04 -6.10 -1.73
N THR A 91 -11.51 -6.97 -0.90
CA THR A 91 -11.29 -6.68 0.52
C THR A 91 -10.31 -5.52 0.70
N LEU A 92 -9.39 -5.31 -0.25
CA LEU A 92 -8.38 -4.28 -0.15
C LEU A 92 -8.85 -2.91 -0.63
N GLN A 93 -10.04 -2.82 -1.21
CA GLN A 93 -10.53 -1.55 -1.75
C GLN A 93 -10.69 -0.48 -0.69
N LYS A 94 -11.04 -0.88 0.53
CA LYS A 94 -11.20 0.08 1.62
C LYS A 94 -9.88 0.72 2.05
N TYR A 95 -8.77 0.16 1.59
CA TYR A 95 -7.44 0.72 1.84
C TYR A 95 -6.89 1.47 0.63
N GLY A 96 -7.67 1.56 -0.45
CA GLY A 96 -7.25 2.29 -1.64
C GLY A 96 -6.56 1.44 -2.69
N VAL A 97 -6.62 0.11 -2.58
CA VAL A 97 -6.01 -0.78 -3.56
C VAL A 97 -7.02 -1.09 -4.65
N PRO A 98 -6.68 -0.87 -5.93
CA PRO A 98 -7.61 -1.19 -7.01
C PRO A 98 -7.80 -2.69 -7.17
N GLN A 99 -8.87 -3.09 -7.82
CA GLN A 99 -9.21 -4.50 -7.98
C GLN A 99 -8.10 -5.29 -8.70
N ASN A 100 -7.42 -4.68 -9.66
CA ASN A 100 -6.33 -5.35 -10.37
C ASN A 100 -5.00 -5.30 -9.62
N GLY A 101 -4.94 -4.60 -8.50
CA GLY A 101 -3.74 -4.52 -7.67
C GLY A 101 -2.62 -3.65 -8.23
N MET A 102 -2.82 -3.01 -9.37
CA MET A 102 -1.75 -2.26 -10.04
C MET A 102 -1.79 -0.80 -9.67
N MET A 103 -0.68 -0.30 -9.13
CA MET A 103 -0.56 1.09 -8.70
C MET A 103 0.75 1.66 -9.22
N LYS A 104 0.68 2.84 -9.82
CA LYS A 104 1.86 3.53 -10.29
C LYS A 104 2.50 4.31 -9.16
N ILE A 105 3.82 4.29 -9.07
CA ILE A 105 4.55 5.11 -8.11
C ILE A 105 4.78 6.46 -8.77
N GLU A 106 4.04 7.47 -8.33
CA GLU A 106 4.18 8.82 -8.85
C GLU A 106 5.35 9.54 -8.20
N GLU A 107 5.58 9.26 -6.94
CA GLU A 107 6.67 9.88 -6.18
C GLU A 107 7.09 8.94 -5.07
N LEU A 108 8.40 8.84 -4.84
CA LEU A 108 8.93 8.06 -3.73
C LEU A 108 10.21 8.73 -3.25
N THR A 109 10.18 9.24 -2.04
CA THR A 109 11.35 9.81 -1.37
C THR A 109 11.48 9.14 0.00
N SER A 110 12.47 9.55 0.77
CA SER A 110 12.64 9.00 2.11
C SER A 110 11.48 9.34 3.05
N SER A 111 10.67 10.33 2.70
CA SER A 111 9.59 10.81 3.57
C SER A 111 8.23 10.81 2.91
N LYS A 112 8.14 10.61 1.60
CA LYS A 112 6.87 10.77 0.89
C LYS A 112 6.70 9.68 -0.16
N LEU A 113 5.49 9.18 -0.25
CA LEU A 113 5.11 8.19 -1.26
C LEU A 113 3.77 8.63 -1.86
N VAL A 114 3.68 8.61 -3.19
CA VAL A 114 2.43 8.89 -3.89
C VAL A 114 2.18 7.75 -4.86
N LEU A 115 1.02 7.12 -4.73
CA LEU A 115 0.58 6.03 -5.60
C LEU A 115 -0.67 6.46 -6.32
N SER A 116 -0.86 5.96 -7.55
CA SER A 116 -2.05 6.28 -8.31
C SER A 116 -2.54 5.07 -9.10
N SER A 117 -3.83 5.06 -9.36
CA SER A 117 -4.42 4.11 -10.29
C SER A 117 -5.66 4.74 -10.90
N PRO A 118 -6.08 4.31 -12.12
CA PRO A 118 -7.28 4.87 -12.74
C PRO A 118 -8.54 4.60 -11.94
N ASP A 119 -8.58 3.50 -11.20
CA ASP A 119 -9.80 3.08 -10.50
C ASP A 119 -10.00 3.79 -9.17
N VAL A 120 -8.94 3.99 -8.42
CA VAL A 120 -9.09 4.51 -7.05
C VAL A 120 -8.56 5.92 -6.88
N GLY A 121 -7.81 6.44 -7.85
CA GLY A 121 -7.29 7.80 -7.78
C GLY A 121 -5.87 7.85 -7.25
N THR A 122 -5.59 8.86 -6.44
CA THR A 122 -4.24 9.16 -5.96
C THR A 122 -4.17 9.07 -4.45
N LEU A 123 -3.22 8.30 -3.96
CA LEU A 123 -2.98 8.11 -2.54
C LEU A 123 -1.64 8.74 -2.18
N SER A 124 -1.65 9.62 -1.21
CA SER A 124 -0.42 10.25 -0.71
C SER A 124 -0.13 9.76 0.70
N PHE A 125 1.14 9.48 0.96
CA PHE A 125 1.57 8.94 2.24
C PHE A 125 2.78 9.70 2.74
N ARG A 126 2.96 9.70 4.06
CA ARG A 126 4.19 10.16 4.68
C ARG A 126 4.84 8.99 5.41
N LYS A 127 6.16 9.02 5.50
CA LYS A 127 6.89 8.00 6.26
C LYS A 127 6.51 8.11 7.72
N TYR A 128 6.20 7.00 8.31
CA TYR A 128 5.71 6.99 9.69
C TYR A 128 6.76 6.48 10.65
#